data_7e0cb601f45bcc5b0addae8dcdd2921b
#
_entry.id   7e0cb601f45bcc5b0addae8dcdd2921b
#
_cell.length_a   1.000
_cell.length_b   1.000
_cell.length_c   1.000
_cell.angle_alpha   90.00
_cell.angle_beta   90.00
_cell.angle_gamma   90.00
#
_symmetry.space_group_name_H-M   'P 1'
#
loop_
_entity.id
_entity.type
_entity.pdbx_description
1 polymer ?
#
loop_
_entity_poly.entity_id
_entity_poly.type
_entity_poly.pdbx_seq_one_letter_code
_entity_poly.pdbx_strand_id
1 'polypeptide(L)'
;GARTPLEEHLAEGAMYAAGKSGKVNVHFTVSAEHRELFKKLVEEKAGEFAKRYGVDYNITFSEQKPSTDTIAADMDNQPFRDNGKLLFRPGGHGALIENLNDLDADVIFIKNIDNVVPDKLKADTVTYKKLIAGVLVTLQKQAFEYLELLDSGKYTHEQMMEMLQFLQKKLFCKNPETKDLED
;
A
#
# COMPACT_ATOMS: atom_id res chain seq x y z
N GLY A 1 -22.44 2.30 17.90
CA GLY A 1 -21.45 2.28 18.97
C GLY A 1 -20.08 2.67 18.42
N ALA A 2 -19.11 2.89 19.31
CA ALA A 2 -17.72 3.10 18.89
C ALA A 2 -17.18 1.81 18.25
N ARG A 3 -16.40 1.96 17.19
CA ARG A 3 -15.71 0.87 16.49
C ARG A 3 -14.23 0.89 16.82
N THR A 4 -13.61 -0.27 16.76
CA THR A 4 -12.15 -0.38 16.80
C THR A 4 -11.52 0.11 15.48
N PRO A 5 -10.24 0.49 15.46
CA PRO A 5 -9.56 0.84 14.22
C PRO A 5 -9.65 -0.26 13.16
N LEU A 6 -9.53 -1.54 13.55
CA LEU A 6 -9.69 -2.67 12.62
C LEU A 6 -11.07 -2.64 11.94
N GLU A 7 -12.15 -2.47 12.69
CA GLU A 7 -13.51 -2.38 12.14
C GLU A 7 -13.67 -1.22 11.17
N GLU A 8 -13.02 -0.07 11.46
CA GLU A 8 -13.03 1.07 10.56
C GLU A 8 -12.28 0.79 9.25
N HIS A 9 -11.18 0.04 9.28
CA HIS A 9 -10.47 -0.39 8.08
C HIS A 9 -11.27 -1.41 7.25
N LEU A 10 -12.02 -2.31 7.88
CA LEU A 10 -12.95 -3.19 7.16
C LEU A 10 -14.00 -2.38 6.43
N ALA A 11 -14.63 -1.41 7.10
CA ALA A 11 -15.61 -0.52 6.49
C ALA A 11 -15.04 0.24 5.30
N GLU A 12 -13.87 0.87 5.46
CA GLU A 12 -13.22 1.64 4.40
C GLU A 12 -12.77 0.74 3.25
N GLY A 13 -12.20 -0.44 3.51
CA GLY A 13 -11.82 -1.41 2.49
C GLY A 13 -12.97 -1.77 1.57
N ALA A 14 -14.16 -2.02 2.14
CA ALA A 14 -15.38 -2.27 1.36
C ALA A 14 -15.80 -1.07 0.48
N MET A 15 -15.56 0.15 0.96
CA MET A 15 -16.02 1.37 0.26
C MET A 15 -15.17 1.75 -0.95
N TYR A 16 -13.85 1.46 -0.95
CA TYR A 16 -12.97 1.89 -2.04
C TYR A 16 -12.01 0.83 -2.58
N ALA A 17 -11.84 -0.30 -1.89
CA ALA A 17 -10.89 -1.35 -2.30
C ALA A 17 -11.56 -2.67 -2.72
N ALA A 18 -12.89 -2.69 -2.87
CA ALA A 18 -13.60 -3.86 -3.38
C ALA A 18 -13.28 -4.08 -4.87
N GLY A 19 -12.84 -5.28 -5.23
CA GLY A 19 -12.65 -5.71 -6.59
C GLY A 19 -14.00 -5.88 -7.34
N LYS A 20 -13.95 -6.09 -8.65
CA LYS A 20 -15.15 -6.31 -9.49
C LYS A 20 -16.00 -7.51 -9.04
N SER A 21 -15.38 -8.51 -8.42
CA SER A 21 -16.06 -9.69 -7.86
C SER A 21 -16.73 -9.44 -6.51
N GLY A 22 -16.62 -8.24 -5.93
CA GLY A 22 -17.05 -7.95 -4.56
C GLY A 22 -16.05 -8.44 -3.48
N LYS A 23 -14.89 -8.97 -3.87
CA LYS A 23 -13.86 -9.41 -2.95
C LYS A 23 -13.03 -8.21 -2.47
N VAL A 24 -12.80 -8.15 -1.15
CA VAL A 24 -11.98 -7.13 -0.49
C VAL A 24 -10.79 -7.82 0.18
N ASN A 25 -9.59 -7.54 -0.31
CA ASN A 25 -8.38 -8.00 0.34
C ASN A 25 -7.93 -6.96 1.37
N VAL A 26 -7.76 -7.39 2.61
CA VAL A 26 -7.24 -6.56 3.71
C VAL A 26 -6.05 -7.25 4.34
N HIS A 27 -4.94 -6.56 4.43
CA HIS A 27 -3.73 -7.08 5.05
C HIS A 27 -3.34 -6.23 6.25
N PHE A 28 -3.11 -6.86 7.39
CA PHE A 28 -2.63 -6.21 8.58
C PHE A 28 -1.21 -6.66 8.92
N THR A 29 -0.28 -5.72 9.03
CA THR A 29 1.02 -5.99 9.66
C THR A 29 0.89 -5.69 11.14
N VAL A 30 1.09 -6.68 11.96
CA VAL A 30 0.88 -6.63 13.42
C VAL A 30 2.13 -7.13 14.14
N SER A 31 2.30 -6.73 15.41
CA SER A 31 3.32 -7.36 16.26
C SER A 31 2.87 -8.77 16.69
N ALA A 32 3.84 -9.66 16.94
CA ALA A 32 3.57 -11.04 17.34
C ALA A 32 2.64 -11.13 18.56
N GLU A 33 2.84 -10.24 19.55
CA GLU A 33 2.05 -10.19 20.77
C GLU A 33 0.58 -9.81 20.56
N HIS A 34 0.25 -9.05 19.51
CA HIS A 34 -1.11 -8.61 19.20
C HIS A 34 -1.82 -9.48 18.17
N ARG A 35 -1.11 -10.36 17.48
CA ARG A 35 -1.62 -11.13 16.34
C ARG A 35 -2.87 -11.94 16.67
N GLU A 36 -2.87 -12.64 17.81
CA GLU A 36 -4.00 -13.48 18.20
C GLU A 36 -5.23 -12.65 18.61
N LEU A 37 -5.02 -11.47 19.20
CA LEU A 37 -6.12 -10.54 19.50
C LEU A 37 -6.76 -10.00 18.22
N PHE A 38 -5.94 -9.66 17.21
CA PHE A 38 -6.43 -9.21 15.90
C PHE A 38 -7.22 -10.31 15.19
N LYS A 39 -6.72 -11.56 15.15
CA LYS A 39 -7.43 -12.69 14.55
C LYS A 39 -8.79 -12.91 15.20
N LYS A 40 -8.84 -12.94 16.53
CA LYS A 40 -10.10 -13.10 17.27
C LYS A 40 -11.09 -12.00 16.92
N LEU A 41 -10.65 -10.74 16.87
CA LEU A 41 -11.52 -9.62 16.50
C LEU A 41 -12.03 -9.74 15.06
N VAL A 42 -11.20 -10.22 14.14
CA VAL A 42 -11.61 -10.50 12.75
C VAL A 42 -12.67 -11.59 12.71
N GLU A 43 -12.48 -12.69 13.40
CA GLU A 43 -13.46 -13.79 13.47
C GLU A 43 -14.82 -13.32 14.00
N GLU A 44 -14.82 -12.43 15.01
CA GLU A 44 -16.04 -11.88 15.60
C GLU A 44 -16.75 -10.87 14.68
N LYS A 45 -16.00 -10.08 13.88
CA LYS A 45 -16.54 -8.89 13.22
C LYS A 45 -16.64 -8.99 11.69
N ALA A 46 -15.75 -9.71 11.02
CA ALA A 46 -15.70 -9.72 9.56
C ALA A 46 -17.02 -10.14 8.91
N GLY A 47 -17.72 -11.12 9.50
CA GLY A 47 -19.02 -11.59 8.98
C GLY A 47 -20.13 -10.54 9.05
N GLU A 48 -20.15 -9.69 10.09
CA GLU A 48 -21.09 -8.58 10.22
C GLU A 48 -20.85 -7.54 9.11
N PHE A 49 -19.56 -7.15 8.92
CA PHE A 49 -19.17 -6.18 7.91
C PHE A 49 -19.39 -6.71 6.47
N ALA A 50 -19.11 -8.00 6.23
CA ALA A 50 -19.39 -8.65 4.95
C ALA A 50 -20.87 -8.53 4.55
N LYS A 51 -21.76 -8.85 5.48
CA LYS A 51 -23.21 -8.70 5.27
C LYS A 51 -23.63 -7.24 5.08
N ARG A 52 -23.09 -6.33 5.89
CA ARG A 52 -23.44 -4.91 5.87
C ARG A 52 -23.07 -4.25 4.55
N TYR A 53 -21.93 -4.58 3.97
CA TYR A 53 -21.40 -3.95 2.76
C TYR A 53 -21.60 -4.80 1.50
N GLY A 54 -22.10 -6.02 1.63
CA GLY A 54 -22.33 -6.92 0.48
C GLY A 54 -21.02 -7.35 -0.20
N VAL A 55 -19.98 -7.62 0.60
CA VAL A 55 -18.64 -7.98 0.12
C VAL A 55 -18.14 -9.27 0.76
N ASP A 56 -17.11 -9.86 0.14
CA ASP A 56 -16.39 -11.00 0.68
C ASP A 56 -14.98 -10.56 1.09
N TYR A 57 -14.63 -10.71 2.37
CA TYR A 57 -13.32 -10.32 2.89
C TYR A 57 -12.33 -11.47 2.84
N ASN A 58 -11.16 -11.19 2.28
CA ASN A 58 -9.95 -11.99 2.45
C ASN A 58 -8.98 -11.23 3.34
N ILE A 59 -8.86 -11.64 4.60
CA ILE A 59 -8.06 -10.94 5.61
C ILE A 59 -6.81 -11.74 5.92
N THR A 60 -5.66 -11.11 5.75
CA THR A 60 -4.35 -11.73 5.97
C THR A 60 -3.51 -10.92 6.95
N PHE A 61 -2.50 -11.56 7.53
CA PHE A 61 -1.63 -10.97 8.52
C PHE A 61 -0.17 -11.25 8.22
N SER A 62 0.69 -10.26 8.48
CA SER A 62 2.14 -10.45 8.56
C SER A 62 2.70 -9.80 9.82
N GLU A 63 3.94 -10.13 10.12
CA GLU A 63 4.74 -9.48 11.14
C GLU A 63 5.93 -8.80 10.45
N GLN A 64 6.42 -7.69 11.01
CA GLN A 64 7.64 -7.08 10.48
C GLN A 64 8.77 -8.09 10.47
N LYS A 65 9.50 -8.15 9.37
CA LYS A 65 10.59 -9.11 9.21
C LYS A 65 11.76 -8.74 10.14
N PRO A 66 12.30 -9.69 10.93
CA PRO A 66 13.44 -9.42 11.82
C PRO A 66 14.68 -8.89 11.09
N SER A 67 14.84 -9.21 9.79
CA SER A 67 15.91 -8.67 8.94
C SER A 67 15.86 -7.15 8.78
N THR A 68 14.73 -6.52 9.09
CA THR A 68 14.53 -5.07 9.03
C THR A 68 14.64 -4.39 10.39
N ASP A 69 15.00 -5.13 11.43
CA ASP A 69 15.23 -4.57 12.77
C ASP A 69 16.44 -3.63 12.78
N THR A 70 16.37 -2.62 13.61
CA THR A 70 17.44 -1.63 13.80
C THR A 70 18.13 -1.81 15.13
N ILE A 71 19.42 -1.48 15.19
CA ILE A 71 20.18 -1.46 16.44
C ILE A 71 19.69 -0.30 17.29
N ALA A 72 19.33 -0.56 18.55
CA ALA A 72 19.03 0.50 19.49
C ALA A 72 20.30 1.29 19.85
N ALA A 73 20.17 2.61 19.92
CA ALA A 73 21.24 3.50 20.38
C ALA A 73 20.93 4.06 21.77
N ASP A 74 21.99 4.32 22.56
CA ASP A 74 21.88 5.04 23.82
C ASP A 74 21.89 6.57 23.60
N MET A 75 21.91 7.34 24.69
CA MET A 75 21.89 8.80 24.65
C MET A 75 23.18 9.41 24.06
N ASP A 76 24.27 8.67 24.04
CA ASP A 76 25.56 9.07 23.46
C ASP A 76 25.72 8.57 22.02
N ASN A 77 24.60 8.10 21.42
CA ASN A 77 24.55 7.56 20.07
C ASN A 77 25.47 6.35 19.85
N GLN A 78 25.69 5.56 20.90
CA GLN A 78 26.43 4.30 20.84
C GLN A 78 25.44 3.12 20.80
N PRO A 79 25.82 1.96 20.23
CA PRO A 79 24.97 0.78 20.20
C PRO A 79 24.60 0.32 21.62
N PHE A 80 23.30 0.37 21.93
CA PHE A 80 22.80 -0.04 23.23
C PHE A 80 22.97 -1.55 23.43
N ARG A 81 23.43 -1.94 24.62
CA ARG A 81 23.63 -3.34 25.00
C ARG A 81 22.82 -3.68 26.24
N ASP A 82 22.07 -4.76 26.13
CA ASP A 82 21.41 -5.40 27.25
C ASP A 82 22.16 -6.69 27.60
N ASN A 83 22.64 -6.81 28.85
CA ASN A 83 23.46 -7.94 29.31
C ASN A 83 24.64 -8.27 28.36
N GLY A 84 25.29 -7.23 27.80
CA GLY A 84 26.45 -7.36 26.90
C GLY A 84 26.08 -7.65 25.44
N LYS A 85 24.83 -7.95 25.13
CA LYS A 85 24.33 -8.21 23.75
C LYS A 85 23.75 -6.95 23.15
N LEU A 86 23.92 -6.78 21.83
CA LEU A 86 23.25 -5.72 21.08
C LEU A 86 21.74 -5.89 21.17
N LEU A 87 21.04 -4.78 21.43
CA LEU A 87 19.59 -4.76 21.40
C LEU A 87 19.11 -4.34 20.01
N PHE A 88 18.30 -5.19 19.39
CA PHE A 88 17.60 -4.91 18.15
C PHE A 88 16.15 -4.54 18.45
N ARG A 89 15.61 -3.61 17.68
CA ARG A 89 14.23 -3.14 17.81
C ARG A 89 13.58 -3.10 16.44
N PRO A 90 12.25 -3.32 16.37
CA PRO A 90 11.51 -3.15 15.14
C PRO A 90 11.82 -1.79 14.50
N GLY A 91 12.06 -1.80 13.20
CA GLY A 91 12.28 -0.58 12.41
C GLY A 91 11.02 0.28 12.32
N GLY A 92 11.18 1.50 11.82
CA GLY A 92 10.05 2.39 11.53
C GLY A 92 9.19 1.90 10.35
N HIS A 93 8.19 2.69 9.96
CA HIS A 93 7.25 2.34 8.88
C HIS A 93 7.93 1.97 7.55
N GLY A 94 9.10 2.53 7.26
CA GLY A 94 9.87 2.18 6.06
C GLY A 94 10.29 0.72 6.00
N ALA A 95 10.49 0.07 7.15
CA ALA A 95 10.82 -1.36 7.24
C ALA A 95 9.69 -2.25 6.68
N LEU A 96 8.45 -1.79 6.69
CA LEU A 96 7.29 -2.53 6.19
C LEU A 96 7.24 -2.65 4.67
N ILE A 97 8.14 -2.00 3.93
CA ILE A 97 8.25 -2.18 2.47
C ILE A 97 8.53 -3.63 2.10
N GLU A 98 9.26 -4.36 2.93
CA GLU A 98 9.50 -5.79 2.75
C GLU A 98 8.20 -6.62 2.84
N ASN A 99 7.29 -6.24 3.75
CA ASN A 99 5.98 -6.87 3.87
C ASN A 99 5.07 -6.51 2.69
N LEU A 100 5.14 -5.25 2.21
CA LEU A 100 4.37 -4.82 1.03
C LEU A 100 4.82 -5.56 -0.22
N ASN A 101 6.11 -5.81 -0.38
CA ASN A 101 6.66 -6.52 -1.53
C ASN A 101 6.22 -7.99 -1.61
N ASP A 102 5.80 -8.59 -0.50
CA ASP A 102 5.27 -9.95 -0.45
C ASP A 102 3.78 -10.04 -0.86
N LEU A 103 3.11 -8.90 -1.05
CA LEU A 103 1.70 -8.86 -1.42
C LEU A 103 1.53 -8.96 -2.94
N ASP A 104 0.82 -9.98 -3.39
CA ASP A 104 0.42 -10.14 -4.80
C ASP A 104 -0.83 -9.28 -5.07
N ALA A 105 -0.61 -8.04 -5.51
CA ALA A 105 -1.68 -7.09 -5.78
C ALA A 105 -1.25 -6.03 -6.81
N ASP A 106 -2.15 -5.68 -7.73
CA ASP A 106 -1.92 -4.62 -8.73
C ASP A 106 -1.90 -3.22 -8.12
N VAL A 107 -2.72 -3.00 -7.09
CA VAL A 107 -2.84 -1.71 -6.38
C VAL A 107 -3.02 -1.95 -4.89
N ILE A 108 -2.23 -1.26 -4.09
CA ILE A 108 -2.26 -1.34 -2.62
C ILE A 108 -2.57 0.02 -2.02
N PHE A 109 -3.64 0.09 -1.22
CA PHE A 109 -3.94 1.23 -0.38
C PHE A 109 -3.26 1.08 0.98
N ILE A 110 -2.32 1.97 1.28
CA ILE A 110 -1.58 1.95 2.55
C ILE A 110 -2.24 2.92 3.53
N LYS A 111 -2.50 2.45 4.76
CA LYS A 111 -2.98 3.27 5.86
C LYS A 111 -2.36 2.85 7.18
N ASN A 112 -2.08 3.81 8.06
CA ASN A 112 -1.78 3.52 9.45
C ASN A 112 -3.04 3.06 10.17
N ILE A 113 -2.88 2.17 11.15
CA ILE A 113 -4.02 1.57 11.88
C ILE A 113 -4.88 2.61 12.61
N ASP A 114 -4.28 3.68 13.09
CA ASP A 114 -4.91 4.77 13.83
C ASP A 114 -5.46 5.90 12.93
N ASN A 115 -5.18 5.86 11.62
CA ASN A 115 -5.68 6.85 10.68
C ASN A 115 -7.10 6.52 10.20
N VAL A 116 -8.04 6.61 11.09
CA VAL A 116 -9.46 6.31 10.86
C VAL A 116 -10.35 7.49 11.21
N VAL A 117 -11.51 7.56 10.55
CA VAL A 117 -12.51 8.60 10.77
C VAL A 117 -13.89 7.99 10.98
N PRO A 118 -14.79 8.64 11.74
CA PRO A 118 -16.17 8.17 11.89
C PRO A 118 -16.94 8.24 10.56
N ASP A 119 -18.02 7.47 10.45
CA ASP A 119 -18.82 7.32 9.21
C ASP A 119 -19.20 8.65 8.56
N LYS A 120 -19.55 9.66 9.37
CA LYS A 120 -19.94 10.99 8.87
C LYS A 120 -18.84 11.74 8.09
N LEU A 121 -17.57 11.36 8.27
CA LEU A 121 -16.41 11.96 7.60
C LEU A 121 -15.80 11.05 6.53
N LYS A 122 -16.33 9.83 6.33
CA LYS A 122 -15.76 8.87 5.37
C LYS A 122 -16.00 9.25 3.91
N ALA A 123 -17.02 10.00 3.60
CA ALA A 123 -17.39 10.34 2.23
C ALA A 123 -16.21 10.98 1.46
N ASP A 124 -15.55 11.97 2.05
CA ASP A 124 -14.41 12.63 1.45
C ASP A 124 -13.21 11.68 1.33
N THR A 125 -12.91 10.92 2.39
CA THR A 125 -11.86 9.90 2.36
C THR A 125 -12.05 8.92 1.21
N VAL A 126 -13.25 8.39 1.05
CA VAL A 126 -13.60 7.44 -0.03
C VAL A 126 -13.45 8.08 -1.40
N THR A 127 -13.96 9.30 -1.56
CA THR A 127 -13.89 10.04 -2.82
C THR A 127 -12.44 10.27 -3.26
N TYR A 128 -11.61 10.80 -2.37
CA TYR A 128 -10.20 11.07 -2.70
C TYR A 128 -9.39 9.79 -2.88
N LYS A 129 -9.64 8.73 -2.11
CA LYS A 129 -8.99 7.44 -2.31
C LYS A 129 -9.32 6.84 -3.68
N LYS A 130 -10.57 6.87 -4.09
CA LYS A 130 -10.99 6.42 -5.43
C LYS A 130 -10.38 7.28 -6.53
N LEU A 131 -10.33 8.59 -6.35
CA LEU A 131 -9.73 9.51 -7.32
C LEU A 131 -8.24 9.20 -7.53
N ILE A 132 -7.47 9.12 -6.44
CA ILE A 132 -6.03 8.84 -6.49
C ILE A 132 -5.77 7.45 -7.12
N ALA A 133 -6.54 6.43 -6.73
CA ALA A 133 -6.43 5.11 -7.33
C ALA A 133 -6.78 5.13 -8.83
N GLY A 134 -7.80 5.87 -9.22
CA GLY A 134 -8.17 6.02 -10.64
C GLY A 134 -7.05 6.65 -11.47
N VAL A 135 -6.39 7.68 -10.95
CA VAL A 135 -5.21 8.28 -11.59
C VAL A 135 -4.07 7.27 -11.70
N LEU A 136 -3.75 6.55 -10.61
CA LEU A 136 -2.70 5.53 -10.61
C LEU A 136 -2.95 4.44 -11.65
N VAL A 137 -4.16 3.87 -11.67
CA VAL A 137 -4.53 2.79 -12.61
C VAL A 137 -4.48 3.29 -14.05
N THR A 138 -4.87 4.53 -14.31
CA THR A 138 -4.77 5.13 -15.66
C THR A 138 -3.32 5.27 -16.11
N LEU A 139 -2.44 5.75 -15.24
CA LEU A 139 -1.01 5.87 -15.53
C LEU A 139 -0.34 4.50 -15.71
N GLN A 140 -0.68 3.54 -14.86
CA GLN A 140 -0.18 2.17 -14.94
C GLN A 140 -0.56 1.51 -16.28
N LYS A 141 -1.83 1.63 -16.66
CA LYS A 141 -2.32 1.11 -17.95
C LYS A 141 -1.54 1.71 -19.12
N GLN A 142 -1.38 3.04 -19.14
CA GLN A 142 -0.64 3.71 -20.19
C GLN A 142 0.83 3.29 -20.23
N ALA A 143 1.46 3.13 -19.06
CA ALA A 143 2.84 2.64 -18.97
C ALA A 143 2.97 1.23 -19.56
N PHE A 144 2.04 0.32 -19.26
CA PHE A 144 2.06 -1.04 -19.80
C PHE A 144 1.83 -1.07 -21.31
N GLU A 145 0.90 -0.26 -21.83
CA GLU A 145 0.67 -0.12 -23.27
C GLU A 145 1.96 0.36 -24.00
N TYR A 146 2.70 1.30 -23.40
CA TYR A 146 3.97 1.75 -23.95
C TYR A 146 5.08 0.69 -23.87
N LEU A 147 5.14 -0.09 -22.77
CA LEU A 147 6.09 -1.21 -22.66
C LEU A 147 5.82 -2.29 -23.72
N GLU A 148 4.56 -2.68 -23.92
CA GLU A 148 4.17 -3.61 -24.97
C GLU A 148 4.55 -3.10 -26.36
N LEU A 149 4.37 -1.81 -26.62
CA LEU A 149 4.73 -1.18 -27.88
C LEU A 149 6.25 -1.19 -28.10
N LEU A 150 7.05 -0.89 -27.07
CA LEU A 150 8.50 -0.97 -27.09
C LEU A 150 8.98 -2.40 -27.34
N ASP A 151 8.42 -3.38 -26.65
CA ASP A 151 8.77 -4.80 -26.80
C ASP A 151 8.45 -5.33 -28.19
N SER A 152 7.42 -4.77 -28.85
CA SER A 152 7.09 -5.13 -30.23
C SER A 152 8.14 -4.69 -31.25
N GLY A 153 8.97 -3.70 -30.92
CA GLY A 153 9.93 -3.07 -31.83
C GLY A 153 9.29 -2.33 -33.03
N LYS A 154 7.95 -2.16 -33.00
CA LYS A 154 7.18 -1.55 -34.12
C LYS A 154 6.52 -0.27 -33.64
N TYR A 155 7.29 0.76 -33.44
CA TYR A 155 6.83 2.10 -33.08
C TYR A 155 7.42 3.17 -34.00
N THR A 156 6.68 4.26 -34.16
CA THR A 156 7.09 5.42 -34.92
C THR A 156 7.90 6.39 -34.07
N HIS A 157 8.60 7.32 -34.70
CA HIS A 157 9.27 8.41 -33.98
C HIS A 157 8.27 9.24 -33.13
N GLU A 158 7.08 9.52 -33.69
CA GLU A 158 6.02 10.24 -32.99
C GLU A 158 5.60 9.50 -31.70
N GLN A 159 5.36 8.18 -31.76
CA GLN A 159 5.05 7.37 -30.57
C GLN A 159 6.19 7.37 -29.56
N MET A 160 7.44 7.36 -30.00
CA MET A 160 8.60 7.49 -29.10
C MET A 160 8.59 8.83 -28.38
N MET A 161 8.28 9.93 -29.07
CA MET A 161 8.16 11.26 -28.47
C MET A 161 7.00 11.36 -27.49
N GLU A 162 5.86 10.70 -27.77
CA GLU A 162 4.74 10.60 -26.83
C GLU A 162 5.13 9.87 -25.54
N MET A 163 5.87 8.76 -25.65
CA MET A 163 6.39 8.02 -24.48
C MET A 163 7.33 8.90 -23.65
N LEU A 164 8.24 9.64 -24.32
CA LEU A 164 9.14 10.57 -23.63
C LEU A 164 8.37 11.66 -22.89
N GLN A 165 7.36 12.26 -23.52
CA GLN A 165 6.50 13.25 -22.88
C GLN A 165 5.71 12.65 -21.70
N PHE A 166 5.25 11.42 -21.81
CA PHE A 166 4.59 10.72 -20.71
C PHE A 166 5.52 10.57 -19.50
N LEU A 167 6.77 10.11 -19.72
CA LEU A 167 7.76 10.00 -18.66
C LEU A 167 8.03 11.36 -18.00
N GLN A 168 8.24 12.41 -18.80
CA GLN A 168 8.60 13.73 -18.29
C GLN A 168 7.43 14.44 -17.60
N LYS A 169 6.23 14.43 -18.21
CA LYS A 169 5.08 15.24 -17.76
C LYS A 169 4.13 14.50 -16.80
N LYS A 170 4.06 13.17 -16.88
CA LYS A 170 3.14 12.37 -16.06
C LYS A 170 3.86 11.63 -14.93
N LEU A 171 5.05 11.11 -15.19
CA LEU A 171 5.84 10.41 -14.19
C LEU A 171 6.95 11.26 -13.57
N PHE A 172 7.13 12.49 -14.07
CA PHE A 172 8.15 13.45 -13.60
C PHE A 172 9.59 12.90 -13.67
N CYS A 173 9.82 11.90 -14.53
CA CYS A 173 11.14 11.34 -14.82
C CYS A 173 11.82 12.19 -15.86
N LYS A 174 12.89 12.89 -15.50
CA LYS A 174 13.72 13.68 -16.41
C LYS A 174 15.09 13.03 -16.51
N ASN A 175 15.47 12.66 -17.72
CA ASN A 175 16.84 12.23 -18.01
C ASN A 175 17.55 13.34 -18.79
N PRO A 176 18.69 13.89 -18.32
CA PRO A 176 19.46 14.91 -19.04
C PRO A 176 19.92 14.46 -20.42
N GLU A 177 20.13 13.15 -20.62
CA GLU A 177 20.57 12.56 -21.89
C GLU A 177 19.49 12.56 -22.98
N THR A 178 18.22 12.82 -22.61
CA THR A 178 17.11 12.90 -23.56
C THR A 178 16.86 14.30 -24.13
N LYS A 179 17.64 15.30 -23.71
CA LYS A 179 17.47 16.68 -24.20
C LYS A 179 17.68 16.81 -25.70
N ASP A 180 18.62 16.02 -26.26
CA ASP A 180 18.96 16.06 -27.66
C ASP A 180 17.99 15.26 -28.54
N LEU A 181 16.97 14.64 -27.98
CA LEU A 181 15.92 13.92 -28.70
C LEU A 181 14.69 14.80 -29.01
N GLU A 182 14.64 16.02 -28.44
CA GLU A 182 13.53 16.96 -28.62
C GLU A 182 13.77 17.92 -29.85
N ASP A 183 14.97 17.94 -30.39
CA ASP A 183 15.38 18.70 -31.58
C ASP A 183 15.46 17.79 -32.84
#